data_475398af3f39cb21649a7f982e6313e0
#
_entry.id   475398af3f39cb21649a7f982e6313e0
#
_cell.length_a   1.000
_cell.length_b   1.000
_cell.length_c   1.000
_cell.angle_alpha   90.00
_cell.angle_beta   90.00
_cell.angle_gamma   90.00
#
_symmetry.space_group_name_H-M   'P 1'
#
loop_
_entity.id
_entity.type
_entity.pdbx_description
1 polymer ?
#
loop_
_entity_poly.entity_id
_entity_poly.type
_entity_poly.pdbx_seq_one_letter_code
_entity_poly.pdbx_strand_id
1 'polypeptide(L)'
;NIYFLSDFHFGVPNFQDSQKREKMIVELLLEISKDAKAIFLLGDVFDFWYEYRHVVPKGYSRFLGTLALIADMGVDIHYFCGNHDQWLGDYFEKEIGMKIHFKEAEFEFNNKIFYLGHGDGLDKSDRKYLILKSIFTNKILRKLFSAIHPYFAFSLAKFWSKHSRLSHNGNDQIDLGKEEPLVKFCENMLTKRHIDYFILGHRHLKAQYTLST
;
A
#
# COMPACT_ATOMS: atom_id res chain seq x y z
N ASN A 1 15.58 14.12 4.40
CA ASN A 1 14.75 13.19 5.18
C ASN A 1 14.21 12.06 4.28
N ILE A 2 13.70 10.98 4.89
CA ILE A 2 12.99 9.88 4.24
C ILE A 2 11.66 9.76 4.94
N TYR A 3 10.57 9.67 4.15
CA TYR A 3 9.22 9.64 4.66
C TYR A 3 8.52 8.34 4.27
N PHE A 4 7.74 7.79 5.20
CA PHE A 4 6.97 6.56 5.02
C PHE A 4 5.49 6.86 5.27
N LEU A 5 4.66 6.52 4.31
CA LEU A 5 3.22 6.78 4.32
C LEU A 5 2.48 5.52 3.87
N SER A 6 1.28 5.27 4.39
CA SER A 6 0.53 4.04 4.09
C SER A 6 -0.97 4.21 4.29
N ASP A 7 -1.75 3.31 3.72
CA ASP A 7 -3.17 3.07 4.06
C ASP A 7 -4.09 4.29 3.88
N PHE A 8 -3.95 5.01 2.78
CA PHE A 8 -4.82 6.16 2.49
C PHE A 8 -6.24 5.75 2.10
N HIS A 9 -6.39 4.60 1.45
CA HIS A 9 -7.67 4.08 0.97
C HIS A 9 -8.52 5.14 0.26
N PHE A 10 -7.95 5.80 -0.74
CA PHE A 10 -8.71 6.73 -1.56
C PHE A 10 -9.85 6.01 -2.28
N GLY A 11 -11.05 6.62 -2.26
CA GLY A 11 -12.25 6.06 -2.86
C GLY A 11 -13.33 5.70 -1.85
N VAL A 12 -12.99 5.59 -0.56
CA VAL A 12 -13.93 5.21 0.50
C VAL A 12 -13.90 6.20 1.67
N PRO A 13 -14.94 6.21 2.53
CA PRO A 13 -16.21 5.48 2.43
C PRO A 13 -17.13 6.05 1.33
N ASN A 14 -16.92 7.30 0.93
CA ASN A 14 -17.63 8.03 -0.10
C ASN A 14 -16.71 9.04 -0.79
N PHE A 15 -17.21 9.64 -1.86
CA PHE A 15 -16.43 10.58 -2.66
C PHE A 15 -15.97 11.82 -1.85
N GLN A 16 -16.87 12.40 -1.05
CA GLN A 16 -16.58 13.64 -0.31
C GLN A 16 -15.48 13.44 0.73
N ASP A 17 -15.57 12.36 1.51
CA ASP A 17 -14.57 12.06 2.54
C ASP A 17 -13.23 11.64 1.93
N SER A 18 -13.27 10.86 0.84
CA SER A 18 -12.08 10.53 0.07
C SER A 18 -11.40 11.79 -0.48
N GLN A 19 -12.16 12.75 -1.02
CA GLN A 19 -11.61 13.99 -1.54
C GLN A 19 -11.02 14.89 -0.43
N LYS A 20 -11.64 14.92 0.76
CA LYS A 20 -11.05 15.62 1.91
C LYS A 20 -9.71 15.02 2.29
N ARG A 21 -9.64 13.69 2.39
CA ARG A 21 -8.40 12.96 2.69
C ARG A 21 -7.34 13.19 1.61
N GLU A 22 -7.73 13.16 0.31
CA GLU A 22 -6.82 13.48 -0.79
C GLU A 22 -6.18 14.86 -0.61
N LYS A 23 -6.97 15.89 -0.29
CA LYS A 23 -6.44 17.25 -0.05
C LYS A 23 -5.46 17.31 1.11
N MET A 24 -5.78 16.66 2.24
CA MET A 24 -4.89 16.60 3.40
C MET A 24 -3.56 15.89 3.07
N ILE A 25 -3.62 14.81 2.32
CA ILE A 25 -2.40 14.08 1.92
C ILE A 25 -1.59 14.89 0.91
N VAL A 26 -2.24 15.62 0.00
CA VAL A 26 -1.55 16.53 -0.92
C VAL A 26 -0.82 17.64 -0.15
N GLU A 27 -1.47 18.26 0.83
CA GLU A 27 -0.83 19.28 1.69
C GLU A 27 0.39 18.71 2.43
N LEU A 28 0.24 17.49 3.00
CA LEU A 28 1.35 16.79 3.64
C LEU A 28 2.49 16.50 2.65
N LEU A 29 2.19 15.98 1.45
CA LEU A 29 3.19 15.68 0.44
C LEU A 29 3.96 16.91 -0.01
N LEU A 30 3.29 18.04 -0.21
CA LEU A 30 3.92 19.32 -0.53
C LEU A 30 4.80 19.83 0.60
N GLU A 31 4.42 19.61 1.86
CA GLU A 31 5.25 19.99 3.01
C GLU A 31 6.51 19.17 3.10
N ILE A 32 6.36 17.82 3.08
CA ILE A 32 7.51 16.92 3.21
C ILE A 32 8.44 16.95 2.00
N SER A 33 7.94 17.29 0.80
CA SER A 33 8.75 17.38 -0.42
C SER A 33 9.85 18.43 -0.34
N LYS A 34 9.73 19.42 0.55
CA LYS A 34 10.72 20.49 0.73
C LYS A 34 12.08 19.97 1.19
N ASP A 35 12.13 18.84 1.88
CA ASP A 35 13.36 18.27 2.43
C ASP A 35 13.48 16.73 2.21
N ALA A 36 12.50 16.14 1.54
CA ALA A 36 12.51 14.71 1.25
C ALA A 36 13.62 14.35 0.25
N LYS A 37 14.41 13.33 0.57
CA LYS A 37 15.24 12.61 -0.40
C LYS A 37 14.48 11.46 -1.03
N ALA A 38 13.63 10.81 -0.25
CA ALA A 38 12.76 9.74 -0.72
C ALA A 38 11.44 9.71 0.04
N ILE A 39 10.38 9.29 -0.66
CA ILE A 39 9.05 9.07 -0.11
C ILE A 39 8.64 7.63 -0.43
N PHE A 40 8.26 6.87 0.60
CA PHE A 40 7.80 5.50 0.48
C PHE A 40 6.31 5.41 0.77
N LEU A 41 5.52 5.03 -0.24
CA LEU A 41 4.11 4.69 -0.10
C LEU A 41 4.02 3.18 0.15
N LEU A 42 3.66 2.77 1.35
CA LEU A 42 3.70 1.37 1.76
C LEU A 42 2.37 0.63 1.53
N GLY A 43 1.71 0.90 0.42
CA GLY A 43 0.52 0.19 -0.03
C GLY A 43 -0.81 0.76 0.45
N ASP A 44 -1.89 0.21 -0.10
CA ASP A 44 -3.27 0.60 0.16
C ASP A 44 -3.52 2.12 0.04
N VAL A 45 -2.87 2.72 -0.94
CA VAL A 45 -3.09 4.12 -1.32
C VAL A 45 -4.51 4.29 -1.86
N PHE A 46 -4.94 3.35 -2.68
CA PHE A 46 -6.29 3.31 -3.23
C PHE A 46 -7.07 2.13 -2.65
N ASP A 47 -8.37 2.32 -2.43
CA ASP A 47 -9.27 1.24 -2.03
C ASP A 47 -9.45 0.18 -3.14
N PHE A 48 -9.25 0.58 -4.37
CA PHE A 48 -9.15 -0.29 -5.53
C PHE A 48 -8.44 0.43 -6.66
N TRP A 49 -7.48 -0.24 -7.28
CA TRP A 49 -6.78 0.20 -8.48
C TRP A 49 -6.67 -0.92 -9.50
N TYR A 50 -7.02 -0.63 -10.76
CA TYR A 50 -6.85 -1.54 -11.89
C TYR A 50 -6.51 -0.74 -13.14
N GLU A 51 -5.41 -1.10 -13.79
CA GLU A 51 -5.00 -0.50 -15.05
C GLU A 51 -5.45 -1.36 -16.23
N TYR A 52 -6.33 -0.80 -17.04
CA TYR A 52 -6.60 -1.31 -18.38
C TYR A 52 -5.53 -0.79 -19.35
N ARG A 53 -5.46 -1.38 -20.53
CA ARG A 53 -4.44 -1.00 -21.53
C ARG A 53 -4.43 0.51 -21.84
N HIS A 54 -5.57 1.17 -21.85
CA HIS A 54 -5.73 2.58 -22.22
C HIS A 54 -6.58 3.38 -21.23
N VAL A 55 -6.90 2.82 -20.08
CA VAL A 55 -7.78 3.46 -19.09
C VAL A 55 -7.29 3.17 -17.68
N VAL A 56 -7.17 4.22 -16.90
CA VAL A 56 -6.94 4.16 -15.46
C VAL A 56 -8.17 4.66 -14.68
N PRO A 57 -8.28 4.37 -13.38
CA PRO A 57 -9.36 4.91 -12.55
C PRO A 57 -9.42 6.43 -12.61
N LYS A 58 -10.61 6.98 -12.82
CA LYS A 58 -10.81 8.42 -12.76
C LYS A 58 -10.82 8.93 -11.32
N GLY A 59 -10.33 10.11 -11.12
CA GLY A 59 -10.20 10.78 -9.81
C GLY A 59 -8.74 10.91 -9.39
N TYR A 60 -8.56 11.32 -8.15
CA TYR A 60 -7.23 11.44 -7.52
C TYR A 60 -6.25 12.38 -8.26
N SER A 61 -6.79 13.27 -9.09
CA SER A 61 -5.98 14.13 -9.98
C SER A 61 -5.01 15.02 -9.23
N ARG A 62 -5.39 15.48 -8.03
CA ARG A 62 -4.51 16.31 -7.19
C ARG A 62 -3.35 15.48 -6.66
N PHE A 63 -3.66 14.31 -6.11
CA PHE A 63 -2.67 13.40 -5.56
C PHE A 63 -1.68 12.94 -6.63
N LEU A 64 -2.18 12.45 -7.76
CA LEU A 64 -1.33 11.98 -8.88
C LEU A 64 -0.48 13.11 -9.45
N GLY A 65 -1.07 14.29 -9.66
CA GLY A 65 -0.33 15.46 -10.13
C GLY A 65 0.73 15.97 -9.14
N THR A 66 0.44 15.87 -7.82
CA THR A 66 1.43 16.21 -6.79
C THR A 66 2.59 15.22 -6.78
N LEU A 67 2.33 13.92 -6.92
CA LEU A 67 3.40 12.92 -7.00
C LEU A 67 4.27 13.13 -8.24
N ALA A 68 3.67 13.41 -9.40
CA ALA A 68 4.41 13.72 -10.61
C ALA A 68 5.31 14.96 -10.42
N LEU A 69 4.76 16.04 -9.85
CA LEU A 69 5.53 17.24 -9.55
C LEU A 69 6.71 16.95 -8.60
N ILE A 70 6.48 16.17 -7.55
CA ILE A 70 7.52 15.81 -6.57
C ILE A 70 8.61 14.94 -7.22
N ALA A 71 8.22 14.01 -8.09
CA ALA A 71 9.16 13.20 -8.87
C ALA A 71 10.01 14.07 -9.81
N ASP A 72 9.39 15.04 -10.50
CA ASP A 72 10.08 16.00 -11.37
C ASP A 72 11.07 16.91 -10.60
N MET A 73 10.81 17.14 -9.30
CA MET A 73 11.74 17.82 -8.40
C MET A 73 12.96 16.96 -7.99
N GLY A 74 13.00 15.70 -8.42
CA GLY A 74 14.09 14.77 -8.15
C GLY A 74 13.99 14.00 -6.83
N VAL A 75 12.82 13.98 -6.20
CA VAL A 75 12.57 13.15 -5.02
C VAL A 75 12.31 11.71 -5.46
N ASP A 76 13.03 10.75 -4.89
CA ASP A 76 12.78 9.34 -5.16
C ASP A 76 11.45 8.88 -4.54
N ILE A 77 10.50 8.44 -5.37
CA ILE A 77 9.21 7.94 -4.89
C ILE A 77 9.12 6.44 -5.12
N HIS A 78 8.89 5.71 -4.03
CA HIS A 78 8.70 4.27 -4.03
C HIS A 78 7.26 3.93 -3.65
N TYR A 79 6.65 2.99 -4.37
CA TYR A 79 5.29 2.54 -4.11
C TYR A 79 5.28 1.01 -3.94
N PHE A 80 5.01 0.55 -2.75
CA PHE A 80 4.72 -0.85 -2.45
C PHE A 80 3.25 -1.15 -2.69
N CYS A 81 2.95 -2.23 -3.41
CA CYS A 81 1.58 -2.67 -3.59
C CYS A 81 1.00 -3.19 -2.28
N GLY A 82 -0.19 -2.72 -1.92
CA GLY A 82 -1.00 -3.31 -0.87
C GLY A 82 -2.00 -4.33 -1.40
N ASN A 83 -2.86 -4.82 -0.54
CA ASN A 83 -3.88 -5.79 -0.94
C ASN A 83 -5.07 -5.16 -1.70
N HIS A 84 -5.33 -3.89 -1.53
CA HIS A 84 -6.36 -3.15 -2.24
C HIS A 84 -5.91 -2.62 -3.61
N ASP A 85 -4.63 -2.36 -3.80
CA ASP A 85 -4.07 -1.78 -5.01
C ASP A 85 -2.98 -2.65 -5.67
N GLN A 86 -3.05 -3.96 -5.48
CA GLN A 86 -2.06 -4.91 -6.03
C GLN A 86 -2.09 -5.08 -7.56
N TRP A 87 -3.05 -4.47 -8.26
CA TRP A 87 -3.18 -4.57 -9.72
C TRP A 87 -2.63 -3.35 -10.45
N LEU A 88 -1.53 -2.82 -9.92
CA LEU A 88 -0.74 -1.80 -10.62
C LEU A 88 -0.17 -2.37 -11.91
N GLY A 89 -0.14 -1.54 -12.94
CA GLY A 89 0.54 -1.80 -14.19
C GLY A 89 1.81 -0.96 -14.31
N ASP A 90 1.96 -0.26 -15.41
CA ASP A 90 3.13 0.58 -15.69
C ASP A 90 2.84 2.10 -15.65
N TYR A 91 1.61 2.48 -15.31
CA TYR A 91 1.18 3.88 -15.26
C TYR A 91 2.03 4.71 -14.29
N PHE A 92 2.22 4.23 -13.07
CA PHE A 92 2.98 4.97 -12.06
C PHE A 92 4.46 5.10 -12.40
N GLU A 93 5.04 4.09 -13.04
CA GLU A 93 6.44 4.14 -13.47
C GLU A 93 6.61 5.08 -14.67
N LYS A 94 5.72 4.97 -15.68
CA LYS A 94 5.86 5.70 -16.95
C LYS A 94 5.37 7.14 -16.88
N GLU A 95 4.24 7.38 -16.22
CA GLU A 95 3.59 8.70 -16.21
C GLU A 95 4.01 9.56 -15.01
N ILE A 96 4.42 8.93 -13.89
CA ILE A 96 4.75 9.65 -12.66
C ILE A 96 6.24 9.52 -12.31
N GLY A 97 6.94 8.49 -12.81
CA GLY A 97 8.36 8.28 -12.53
C GLY A 97 8.64 7.60 -11.19
N MET A 98 7.66 6.87 -10.64
CA MET A 98 7.79 6.16 -9.36
C MET A 98 8.46 4.79 -9.55
N LYS A 99 9.02 4.24 -8.48
CA LYS A 99 9.56 2.87 -8.42
C LYS A 99 8.54 1.95 -7.75
N ILE A 100 8.03 0.93 -8.47
CA ILE A 100 6.98 0.04 -7.96
C ILE A 100 7.59 -1.23 -7.36
N HIS A 101 7.11 -1.61 -6.16
CA HIS A 101 7.50 -2.81 -5.44
C HIS A 101 6.29 -3.71 -5.22
N PHE A 102 6.30 -4.90 -5.82
CA PHE A 102 5.24 -5.91 -5.66
C PHE A 102 5.48 -6.84 -4.46
N LYS A 103 6.59 -6.65 -3.77
CA LYS A 103 7.00 -7.42 -2.58
C LYS A 103 7.75 -6.50 -1.62
N GLU A 104 7.88 -6.97 -0.40
CA GLU A 104 8.74 -6.34 0.60
C GLU A 104 10.18 -6.27 0.10
N ALA A 105 10.89 -5.23 0.48
CA ALA A 105 12.29 -5.02 0.10
C ALA A 105 13.10 -4.40 1.24
N GLU A 106 14.40 -4.62 1.18
CA GLU A 106 15.35 -4.02 2.11
C GLU A 106 16.02 -2.80 1.50
N PHE A 107 16.20 -1.79 2.33
CA PHE A 107 16.88 -0.56 1.98
C PHE A 107 17.91 -0.23 3.06
N GLU A 108 19.03 0.34 2.66
CA GLU A 108 20.03 0.81 3.59
C GLU A 108 20.07 2.33 3.61
N PHE A 109 19.86 2.91 4.81
CA PHE A 109 19.96 4.34 5.04
C PHE A 109 20.84 4.61 6.26
N ASN A 110 21.87 5.42 6.10
CA ASN A 110 22.81 5.76 7.17
C ASN A 110 23.38 4.52 7.90
N ASN A 111 23.79 3.50 7.15
CA ASN A 111 24.31 2.22 7.65
C ASN A 111 23.29 1.45 8.53
N LYS A 112 21.99 1.67 8.30
CA LYS A 112 20.89 0.97 8.95
C LYS A 112 20.04 0.25 7.91
N ILE A 113 19.68 -1.00 8.18
CA ILE A 113 18.88 -1.84 7.30
C ILE A 113 17.40 -1.70 7.67
N PHE A 114 16.62 -1.26 6.69
CA PHE A 114 15.16 -1.10 6.79
C PHE A 114 14.48 -2.17 5.95
N TYR A 115 13.59 -2.93 6.56
CA TYR A 115 12.68 -3.85 5.86
C TYR A 115 11.35 -3.15 5.67
N LEU A 116 10.99 -2.89 4.41
CA LEU A 116 9.83 -2.09 4.03
C LEU A 116 8.84 -2.92 3.24
N GLY A 117 7.55 -2.69 3.46
CA GLY A 117 6.48 -3.31 2.71
C GLY A 117 5.10 -2.99 3.25
N HIS A 118 4.07 -3.51 2.58
CA HIS A 118 2.71 -3.31 3.07
C HIS A 118 2.42 -4.17 4.31
N GLY A 119 2.84 -5.42 4.30
CA GLY A 119 2.67 -6.31 5.46
C GLY A 119 1.58 -7.38 5.26
N ASP A 120 0.77 -7.28 4.22
CA ASP A 120 -0.27 -8.23 3.93
C ASP A 120 0.28 -9.61 3.53
N GLY A 121 -0.29 -10.68 4.11
CA GLY A 121 0.11 -12.07 3.83
C GLY A 121 1.47 -12.48 4.40
N LEU A 122 2.07 -11.69 5.29
CA LEU A 122 3.24 -12.09 6.08
C LEU A 122 2.85 -13.06 7.21
N ASP A 123 1.61 -12.98 7.67
CA ASP A 123 1.02 -13.99 8.55
C ASP A 123 0.68 -15.26 7.74
N LYS A 124 1.50 -16.29 7.93
CA LYS A 124 1.29 -17.59 7.28
C LYS A 124 0.17 -18.43 7.93
N SER A 125 -0.35 -18.02 9.06
CA SER A 125 -1.44 -18.71 9.76
C SER A 125 -2.80 -18.40 9.11
N ASP A 126 -2.97 -17.24 8.50
CA ASP A 126 -4.19 -16.88 7.77
C ASP A 126 -4.23 -17.52 6.36
N ARG A 127 -4.50 -18.81 6.34
CA ARG A 127 -4.61 -19.60 5.10
C ARG A 127 -5.72 -19.09 4.17
N LYS A 128 -6.82 -18.56 4.72
CA LYS A 128 -7.94 -18.03 3.92
C LYS A 128 -7.50 -16.82 3.14
N TYR A 129 -6.83 -15.90 3.82
CA TYR A 129 -6.26 -14.72 3.18
C TYR A 129 -5.21 -15.09 2.12
N LEU A 130 -4.30 -16.02 2.42
CA LEU A 130 -3.27 -16.45 1.46
C LEU A 130 -3.87 -17.08 0.19
N ILE A 131 -4.96 -17.87 0.31
CA ILE A 131 -5.69 -18.40 -0.85
C ILE A 131 -6.29 -17.26 -1.65
N LEU A 132 -6.97 -16.31 -0.98
CA LEU A 132 -7.54 -15.13 -1.63
C LEU A 132 -6.47 -14.31 -2.35
N LYS A 133 -5.37 -14.02 -1.68
CA LYS A 133 -4.21 -13.32 -2.27
C LYS A 133 -3.68 -14.04 -3.51
N SER A 134 -3.60 -15.39 -3.48
CA SER A 134 -3.15 -16.19 -4.62
C SER A 134 -4.10 -16.06 -5.83
N ILE A 135 -5.41 -15.97 -5.59
CA ILE A 135 -6.42 -15.74 -6.63
C ILE A 135 -6.22 -14.36 -7.26
N PHE A 136 -6.12 -13.31 -6.43
CA PHE A 136 -5.96 -11.93 -6.92
C PHE A 136 -4.61 -11.68 -7.61
N THR A 137 -3.54 -12.37 -7.19
CA THR A 137 -2.22 -12.27 -7.83
C THR A 137 -2.07 -13.16 -9.08
N ASN A 138 -3.06 -13.98 -9.40
CA ASN A 138 -3.03 -14.88 -10.55
C ASN A 138 -3.11 -14.10 -11.87
N LYS A 139 -2.08 -14.22 -12.71
CA LYS A 139 -1.97 -13.51 -13.99
C LYS A 139 -3.09 -13.85 -14.98
N ILE A 140 -3.60 -15.08 -14.96
CA ILE A 140 -4.68 -15.54 -15.85
C ILE A 140 -5.98 -14.88 -15.41
N LEU A 141 -6.29 -14.91 -14.11
CA LEU A 141 -7.51 -14.29 -13.57
C LEU A 141 -7.48 -12.77 -13.76
N ARG A 142 -6.32 -12.13 -13.58
CA ARG A 142 -6.14 -10.70 -13.90
C ARG A 142 -6.40 -10.41 -15.39
N LYS A 143 -5.94 -11.28 -16.30
CA LYS A 143 -6.21 -11.15 -17.74
C LYS A 143 -7.69 -11.36 -18.07
N LEU A 144 -8.36 -12.31 -17.42
CA LEU A 144 -9.81 -12.48 -17.58
C LEU A 144 -10.58 -11.28 -17.05
N PHE A 145 -10.17 -10.72 -15.91
CA PHE A 145 -10.75 -9.50 -15.35
C PHE A 145 -10.61 -8.30 -16.32
N SER A 146 -9.52 -8.21 -17.08
CA SER A 146 -9.31 -7.15 -18.08
C SER A 146 -10.35 -7.17 -19.22
N ALA A 147 -11.03 -8.30 -19.44
CA ALA A 147 -12.09 -8.41 -20.44
C ALA A 147 -13.45 -7.87 -19.94
N ILE A 148 -13.57 -7.64 -18.62
CA ILE A 148 -14.78 -7.07 -18.03
C ILE A 148 -14.79 -5.56 -18.31
N HIS A 149 -15.93 -5.06 -18.79
CA HIS A 149 -16.08 -3.62 -19.01
C HIS A 149 -15.82 -2.84 -17.71
N PRO A 150 -15.05 -1.73 -17.73
CA PRO A 150 -14.64 -1.00 -16.51
C PRO A 150 -15.78 -0.67 -15.57
N TYR A 151 -16.93 -0.30 -16.08
CA TYR A 151 -18.12 0.01 -15.27
C TYR A 151 -18.51 -1.15 -14.33
N PHE A 152 -18.55 -2.38 -14.85
CA PHE A 152 -18.92 -3.56 -14.05
C PHE A 152 -17.75 -3.98 -13.13
N ALA A 153 -16.52 -3.90 -13.62
CA ALA A 153 -15.33 -4.23 -12.85
C ALA A 153 -15.18 -3.36 -11.60
N PHE A 154 -15.33 -2.04 -11.75
CA PHE A 154 -15.27 -1.12 -10.61
C PHE A 154 -16.47 -1.27 -9.67
N SER A 155 -17.65 -1.59 -10.19
CA SER A 155 -18.84 -1.87 -9.36
C SER A 155 -18.64 -3.13 -8.51
N LEU A 156 -18.13 -4.19 -9.12
CA LEU A 156 -17.79 -5.45 -8.43
C LEU A 156 -16.72 -5.24 -7.36
N ALA A 157 -15.66 -4.51 -7.68
CA ALA A 157 -14.57 -4.22 -6.74
C ALA A 157 -15.07 -3.41 -5.54
N LYS A 158 -15.88 -2.37 -5.75
CA LYS A 158 -16.51 -1.59 -4.67
C LYS A 158 -17.40 -2.45 -3.77
N PHE A 159 -18.20 -3.33 -4.38
CA PHE A 159 -19.05 -4.26 -3.62
C PHE A 159 -18.19 -5.19 -2.75
N TRP A 160 -17.13 -5.77 -3.33
CA TRP A 160 -16.19 -6.64 -2.62
C TRP A 160 -15.48 -5.93 -1.48
N SER A 161 -14.90 -4.76 -1.74
CA SER A 161 -14.20 -3.96 -0.73
C SER A 161 -15.11 -3.57 0.44
N LYS A 162 -16.37 -3.18 0.15
CA LYS A 162 -17.36 -2.91 1.19
C LYS A 162 -17.66 -4.14 2.03
N HIS A 163 -17.84 -5.31 1.40
CA HIS A 163 -18.15 -6.56 2.10
C HIS A 163 -16.98 -7.02 2.97
N SER A 164 -15.76 -6.94 2.46
CA SER A 164 -14.55 -7.26 3.21
C SER A 164 -14.43 -6.43 4.47
N ARG A 165 -14.62 -5.11 4.40
CA ARG A 165 -14.60 -4.24 5.58
C ARG A 165 -15.68 -4.55 6.60
N LEU A 166 -16.89 -4.92 6.15
CA LEU A 166 -17.97 -5.31 7.06
C LEU A 166 -17.67 -6.62 7.81
N SER A 167 -16.94 -7.54 7.19
CA SER A 167 -16.55 -8.81 7.83
C SER A 167 -15.38 -8.66 8.82
N HIS A 168 -14.58 -7.60 8.71
CA HIS A 168 -13.44 -7.32 9.60
C HIS A 168 -13.75 -6.26 10.67
N ASN A 169 -14.97 -5.71 10.69
CA ASN A 169 -15.39 -4.68 11.64
C ASN A 169 -15.26 -5.16 13.11
N GLY A 170 -14.19 -4.72 13.77
CA GLY A 170 -13.99 -4.84 15.20
C GLY A 170 -12.64 -5.39 15.66
N ASN A 171 -12.01 -6.27 14.90
CA ASN A 171 -10.75 -6.88 15.33
C ASN A 171 -9.50 -6.13 14.80
N ASP A 172 -9.62 -5.36 13.73
CA ASP A 172 -8.47 -4.69 13.10
C ASP A 172 -7.91 -3.52 13.91
N GLN A 173 -8.67 -3.02 14.89
CA GLN A 173 -8.26 -1.91 15.76
C GLN A 173 -7.71 -2.35 17.13
N ILE A 174 -7.71 -3.65 17.41
CA ILE A 174 -7.18 -4.17 18.68
C ILE A 174 -5.69 -4.44 18.49
N ASP A 175 -4.87 -3.74 19.26
CA ASP A 175 -3.45 -4.02 19.37
C ASP A 175 -3.24 -5.28 20.23
N LEU A 176 -2.74 -6.34 19.63
CA LEU A 176 -2.43 -7.60 20.29
C LEU A 176 -1.03 -7.61 20.93
N GLY A 177 -0.31 -6.49 20.88
CA GLY A 177 1.03 -6.36 21.42
C GLY A 177 2.01 -7.33 20.75
N LYS A 178 2.74 -8.11 21.54
CA LYS A 178 3.67 -9.12 21.02
C LYS A 178 2.99 -10.28 20.29
N GLU A 179 1.69 -10.45 20.47
CA GLU A 179 0.92 -11.48 19.78
C GLU A 179 0.51 -11.05 18.34
N GLU A 180 0.77 -9.80 17.96
CA GLU A 180 0.52 -9.32 16.59
C GLU A 180 1.27 -10.19 15.57
N PRO A 181 0.57 -10.70 14.54
CA PRO A 181 1.18 -11.55 13.52
C PRO A 181 2.39 -10.91 12.82
N LEU A 182 2.34 -9.59 12.58
CA LEU A 182 3.46 -8.85 11.99
C LEU A 182 4.65 -8.75 12.95
N VAL A 183 4.41 -8.62 14.26
CA VAL A 183 5.48 -8.63 15.28
C VAL A 183 6.17 -9.99 15.28
N LYS A 184 5.41 -11.10 15.32
CA LYS A 184 5.95 -12.47 15.25
C LYS A 184 6.73 -12.72 13.97
N PHE A 185 6.25 -12.18 12.85
CA PHE A 185 6.98 -12.24 11.59
C PHE A 185 8.34 -11.54 11.70
N CYS A 186 8.36 -10.31 12.23
CA CYS A 186 9.58 -9.53 12.39
C CYS A 186 10.58 -10.22 13.32
N GLU A 187 10.12 -10.75 14.47
CA GLU A 187 10.96 -11.54 15.38
C GLU A 187 11.56 -12.77 14.69
N ASN A 188 10.75 -13.52 13.94
CA ASN A 188 11.25 -14.67 13.17
C ASN A 188 12.28 -14.25 12.09
N MET A 189 12.14 -13.07 11.50
CA MET A 189 13.12 -12.54 10.55
C MET A 189 14.45 -12.23 11.25
N LEU A 190 14.41 -11.64 12.43
CA LEU A 190 15.62 -11.30 13.22
C LEU A 190 16.43 -12.53 13.62
N THR A 191 15.81 -13.72 13.76
CA THR A 191 16.57 -14.96 14.01
C THR A 191 17.43 -15.41 12.81
N LYS A 192 17.15 -14.86 11.61
CA LYS A 192 17.78 -15.29 10.36
C LYS A 192 18.75 -14.28 9.80
N ARG A 193 18.54 -13.00 10.07
CA ARG A 193 19.34 -11.91 9.54
C ARG A 193 19.15 -10.63 10.35
N HIS A 194 20.16 -9.78 10.31
CA HIS A 194 20.10 -8.47 10.97
C HIS A 194 19.24 -7.50 10.18
N ILE A 195 18.27 -6.86 10.86
CA ILE A 195 17.47 -5.77 10.35
C ILE A 195 17.31 -4.77 11.49
N ASP A 196 17.59 -3.50 11.22
CA ASP A 196 17.50 -2.45 12.24
C ASP A 196 16.03 -1.97 12.42
N TYR A 197 15.28 -1.86 11.32
CA TYR A 197 13.91 -1.33 11.34
C TYR A 197 12.98 -2.10 10.40
N PHE A 198 11.79 -2.41 10.89
CA PHE A 198 10.66 -2.87 10.08
C PHE A 198 9.64 -1.74 10.01
N ILE A 199 9.21 -1.35 8.81
CA ILE A 199 8.14 -0.38 8.60
C ILE A 199 7.10 -1.00 7.68
N LEU A 200 5.95 -1.32 8.25
CA LEU A 200 4.87 -2.06 7.62
C LEU A 200 3.55 -1.31 7.80
N GLY A 201 2.67 -1.38 6.80
CA GLY A 201 1.29 -0.88 6.85
C GLY A 201 0.26 -1.95 7.23
N HIS A 202 -0.89 -1.95 6.55
CA HIS A 202 -1.93 -2.98 6.56
C HIS A 202 -2.81 -3.05 7.81
N ARG A 203 -2.26 -2.96 9.00
CA ARG A 203 -3.01 -3.15 10.26
C ARG A 203 -3.79 -1.93 10.73
N HIS A 204 -3.59 -0.77 10.09
CA HIS A 204 -4.19 0.52 10.47
C HIS A 204 -3.99 0.87 11.96
N LEU A 205 -2.96 0.30 12.58
CA LEU A 205 -2.60 0.55 13.97
C LEU A 205 -1.39 1.46 14.04
N LYS A 206 -1.48 2.51 14.84
CA LYS A 206 -0.31 3.29 15.21
C LYS A 206 0.42 2.57 16.34
N ALA A 207 1.28 1.64 16.00
CA ALA A 207 2.01 0.82 16.96
C ALA A 207 3.52 0.92 16.71
N GLN A 208 4.29 0.90 17.78
CA GLN A 208 5.74 0.83 17.74
C GLN A 208 6.23 -0.17 18.78
N TYR A 209 7.01 -1.14 18.33
CA TYR A 209 7.54 -2.20 19.18
C TYR A 209 9.06 -2.21 19.14
N THR A 210 9.68 -2.42 20.29
CA THR A 210 11.09 -2.81 20.38
C THR A 210 11.15 -4.33 20.40
N LEU A 211 11.76 -4.89 19.35
CA LEU A 211 11.92 -6.34 19.25
C LEU A 211 13.20 -6.75 19.95
N SER A 212 13.14 -7.84 20.68
CA SER A 212 14.32 -8.49 21.29
C SER A 212 14.74 -9.67 20.41
N THR A 213 16.01 -9.73 20.08
CA THR A 213 16.66 -10.94 19.51
C THR A 213 16.88 -11.99 20.55
#